data_2a120cad49cd44fd1f4b5a4b0908e00a
#
_entry.id   2a120cad49cd44fd1f4b5a4b0908e00a
#
_cell.length_a   1.000
_cell.length_b   1.000
_cell.length_c   1.000
_cell.angle_alpha   90.00
_cell.angle_beta   90.00
_cell.angle_gamma   90.00
#
_symmetry.space_group_name_H-M   'P 1'
#
loop_
_entity.id
_entity.type
_entity.pdbx_description
1 polymer ?
#
loop_
_entity_poly.entity_id
_entity_poly.type
_entity_poly.pdbx_seq_one_letter_code
_entity_poly.pdbx_strand_id
1 'polypeptide(L)'
;MSAGTLYLIPVPLGPVSPDACLPPETLAVTRRLEHFVVERAKTARAHLKAMGHPQPLQSLHLEELNEHTPAAAIPPLLAPLKAGHDVGLLSEAGCPAVADPGAALVMAAHRENIPVVPLIGPSSILLALMASGLGGQRFAFHGYLPAKEPERSQTIRALEKTARRDHATQLFIETPYRS
;
A
#
# COMPACT_ATOMS: atom_id res chain seq x y z
N MET A 1 3.71 19.28 -22.12
CA MET A 1 3.35 17.85 -22.05
C MET A 1 2.57 17.66 -20.77
N SER A 2 1.53 16.82 -20.77
CA SER A 2 0.80 16.49 -19.53
C SER A 2 1.68 15.63 -18.62
N ALA A 3 1.54 15.80 -17.30
CA ALA A 3 2.20 14.90 -16.35
C ALA A 3 1.69 13.46 -16.54
N GLY A 4 2.53 12.48 -16.21
CA GLY A 4 2.12 11.08 -16.10
C GLY A 4 1.22 10.84 -14.89
N THR A 5 0.71 9.62 -14.75
CA THR A 5 -0.19 9.19 -13.69
C THR A 5 0.53 8.30 -12.68
N LEU A 6 0.33 8.55 -11.38
CA LEU A 6 0.76 7.66 -10.31
C LEU A 6 -0.34 6.60 -10.06
N TYR A 7 -0.05 5.35 -10.42
CA TYR A 7 -0.95 4.21 -10.17
C TYR A 7 -0.60 3.52 -8.86
N LEU A 8 -1.56 3.40 -7.95
CA LEU A 8 -1.38 2.65 -6.70
C LEU A 8 -1.78 1.20 -6.97
N ILE A 9 -0.79 0.31 -7.02
CA ILE A 9 -0.95 -1.08 -7.48
C ILE A 9 -0.99 -2.02 -6.27
N PRO A 10 -2.15 -2.61 -5.95
CA PRO A 10 -2.23 -3.64 -4.92
C PRO A 10 -1.48 -4.90 -5.33
N VAL A 11 -0.97 -5.61 -4.33
CA VAL A 11 -0.33 -6.92 -4.49
C VAL A 11 -1.05 -7.97 -3.64
N PRO A 12 -0.88 -9.27 -3.92
CA PRO A 12 -1.45 -10.34 -3.10
C PRO A 12 -1.04 -10.22 -1.62
N LEU A 13 -1.93 -10.62 -0.71
CA LEU A 13 -1.67 -10.63 0.74
C LEU A 13 -0.83 -11.83 1.22
N GLY A 14 -0.62 -12.81 0.34
CA GLY A 14 0.09 -14.03 0.67
C GLY A 14 0.43 -14.83 -0.60
N PRO A 15 0.82 -16.10 -0.47
CA PRO A 15 1.29 -16.93 -1.59
C PRO A 15 0.12 -17.43 -2.46
N VAL A 16 -0.60 -16.50 -3.07
CA VAL A 16 -1.70 -16.78 -4.01
C VAL A 16 -1.37 -16.21 -5.39
N SER A 17 -1.94 -16.80 -6.44
CA SER A 17 -1.80 -16.25 -7.79
C SER A 17 -2.40 -14.85 -7.88
N PRO A 18 -1.73 -13.87 -8.50
CA PRO A 18 -2.30 -12.55 -8.74
C PRO A 18 -3.66 -12.61 -9.47
N ASP A 19 -3.83 -13.51 -10.43
CA ASP A 19 -5.10 -13.69 -11.17
C ASP A 19 -6.28 -14.12 -10.28
N ALA A 20 -6.00 -14.68 -9.09
CA ALA A 20 -7.05 -15.08 -8.14
C ALA A 20 -7.55 -13.93 -7.26
N CYS A 21 -6.84 -12.80 -7.20
CA CYS A 21 -7.15 -11.71 -6.26
C CYS A 21 -7.04 -10.30 -6.85
N LEU A 22 -6.49 -10.15 -8.06
CA LEU A 22 -6.38 -8.87 -8.76
C LEU A 22 -7.26 -8.86 -10.00
N PRO A 23 -8.05 -7.80 -10.24
CA PRO A 23 -8.81 -7.66 -11.47
C PRO A 23 -7.93 -7.60 -12.72
N PRO A 24 -8.44 -8.04 -13.88
CA PRO A 24 -7.71 -7.95 -15.16
C PRO A 24 -7.20 -6.55 -15.47
N GLU A 25 -7.96 -5.51 -15.15
CA GLU A 25 -7.56 -4.10 -15.35
C GLU A 25 -6.33 -3.73 -14.51
N THR A 26 -6.27 -4.15 -13.24
CA THR A 26 -5.09 -3.94 -12.39
C THR A 26 -3.85 -4.60 -12.99
N LEU A 27 -3.99 -5.84 -13.49
CA LEU A 27 -2.90 -6.56 -14.14
C LEU A 27 -2.49 -5.89 -15.47
N ALA A 28 -3.46 -5.45 -16.27
CA ALA A 28 -3.19 -4.78 -17.55
C ALA A 28 -2.44 -3.46 -17.35
N VAL A 29 -2.85 -2.63 -16.40
CA VAL A 29 -2.14 -1.41 -16.04
C VAL A 29 -0.72 -1.74 -15.58
N THR A 30 -0.54 -2.67 -14.65
CA THR A 30 0.78 -3.05 -14.14
C THR A 30 1.73 -3.48 -15.25
N ARG A 31 1.25 -4.28 -16.22
CA ARG A 31 2.06 -4.84 -17.31
C ARG A 31 2.55 -3.83 -18.33
N ARG A 32 1.93 -2.64 -18.42
CA ARG A 32 2.34 -1.58 -19.36
C ARG A 32 3.32 -0.56 -18.78
N LEU A 33 3.50 -0.55 -17.46
CA LEU A 33 4.37 0.42 -16.79
C LEU A 33 5.83 -0.01 -16.81
N GLU A 34 6.74 0.98 -16.89
CA GLU A 34 8.18 0.76 -16.88
C GLU A 34 8.86 1.37 -15.64
N HIS A 35 8.20 2.34 -15.00
CA HIS A 35 8.69 3.02 -13.80
C HIS A 35 7.88 2.61 -12.57
N PHE A 36 8.59 2.26 -11.51
CA PHE A 36 7.96 1.84 -10.26
C PHE A 36 8.65 2.46 -9.05
N VAL A 37 7.85 2.85 -8.06
CA VAL A 37 8.31 3.12 -6.71
C VAL A 37 7.88 1.95 -5.84
N VAL A 38 8.80 1.37 -5.09
CA VAL A 38 8.62 0.10 -4.40
C VAL A 38 9.23 0.15 -3.01
N GLU A 39 8.74 -0.66 -2.08
CA GLU A 39 9.36 -0.72 -0.75
C GLU A 39 10.70 -1.46 -0.78
N ARG A 40 10.76 -2.59 -1.54
CA ARG A 40 11.97 -3.37 -1.79
C ARG A 40 12.00 -3.88 -3.22
N ALA A 41 13.06 -3.59 -3.95
CA ALA A 41 13.20 -3.99 -5.35
C ALA A 41 13.15 -5.51 -5.57
N LYS A 42 13.67 -6.31 -4.62
CA LYS A 42 13.64 -7.79 -4.70
C LYS A 42 12.21 -8.32 -4.68
N THR A 43 11.40 -7.91 -3.73
CA THR A 43 10.01 -8.34 -3.58
C THR A 43 9.16 -7.83 -4.73
N ALA A 44 9.35 -6.56 -5.12
CA ALA A 44 8.64 -5.97 -6.25
C ALA A 44 8.88 -6.73 -7.56
N ARG A 45 10.14 -7.12 -7.85
CA ARG A 45 10.43 -7.98 -9.02
C ARG A 45 9.71 -9.32 -8.96
N ALA A 46 9.60 -9.93 -7.77
CA ALA A 46 8.85 -11.17 -7.60
C ALA A 46 7.35 -10.97 -7.90
N HIS A 47 6.74 -9.88 -7.40
CA HIS A 47 5.35 -9.54 -7.71
C HIS A 47 5.15 -9.26 -9.20
N LEU A 48 5.98 -8.44 -9.83
CA LEU A 48 5.89 -8.13 -11.25
C LEU A 48 6.02 -9.38 -12.13
N LYS A 49 6.95 -10.29 -11.76
CA LYS A 49 7.08 -11.60 -12.43
C LYS A 49 5.81 -12.42 -12.30
N ALA A 50 5.26 -12.54 -11.09
CA ALA A 50 4.03 -13.29 -10.83
C ALA A 50 2.82 -12.70 -11.57
N MET A 51 2.75 -11.37 -11.72
CA MET A 51 1.73 -10.66 -12.49
C MET A 51 1.91 -10.80 -14.02
N GLY A 52 3.00 -11.43 -14.47
CA GLY A 52 3.28 -11.65 -15.90
C GLY A 52 3.72 -10.40 -16.64
N HIS A 53 4.57 -9.57 -16.01
CA HIS A 53 5.13 -8.40 -16.68
C HIS A 53 5.91 -8.80 -17.94
N PRO A 54 5.64 -8.19 -19.13
CA PRO A 54 6.17 -8.67 -20.40
C PRO A 54 7.65 -8.33 -20.63
N GLN A 55 8.15 -7.26 -19.98
CA GLN A 55 9.54 -6.84 -20.15
C GLN A 55 10.49 -7.57 -19.19
N PRO A 56 11.78 -7.68 -19.53
CA PRO A 56 12.80 -8.14 -18.60
C PRO A 56 12.81 -7.27 -17.33
N LEU A 57 12.70 -7.90 -16.17
CA LEU A 57 12.57 -7.16 -14.89
C LEU A 57 13.80 -6.29 -14.56
N GLN A 58 14.95 -6.58 -15.19
CA GLN A 58 16.18 -5.79 -15.04
C GLN A 58 16.14 -4.49 -15.84
N SER A 59 15.31 -4.38 -16.87
CA SER A 59 15.13 -3.16 -17.66
C SER A 59 14.14 -2.17 -17.03
N LEU A 60 13.39 -2.59 -16.00
CA LEU A 60 12.45 -1.73 -15.31
C LEU A 60 13.15 -0.78 -14.35
N HIS A 61 12.67 0.46 -14.31
CA HIS A 61 13.14 1.49 -13.40
C HIS A 61 12.44 1.33 -12.04
N LEU A 62 13.15 0.80 -11.03
CA LEU A 62 12.64 0.61 -9.69
C LEU A 62 13.39 1.53 -8.71
N GLU A 63 12.66 2.45 -8.09
CA GLU A 63 13.14 3.34 -7.04
C GLU A 63 12.58 2.89 -5.68
N GLU A 64 13.42 2.83 -4.66
CA GLU A 64 12.98 2.37 -3.35
C GLU A 64 12.47 3.52 -2.48
N LEU A 65 11.31 3.30 -1.85
CA LEU A 65 10.69 4.16 -0.85
C LEU A 65 10.27 3.30 0.34
N ASN A 66 11.01 3.38 1.44
CA ASN A 66 10.76 2.62 2.67
C ASN A 66 10.77 3.52 3.91
N GLU A 67 10.57 2.95 5.10
CA GLU A 67 10.50 3.69 6.37
C GLU A 67 11.76 4.49 6.71
N HIS A 68 12.91 4.15 6.12
CA HIS A 68 14.19 4.83 6.33
C HIS A 68 14.44 5.95 5.30
N THR A 69 13.57 6.08 4.29
CA THR A 69 13.72 7.08 3.22
C THR A 69 13.46 8.49 3.80
N PRO A 70 14.45 9.40 3.76
CA PRO A 70 14.26 10.75 4.29
C PRO A 70 13.25 11.52 3.44
N ALA A 71 12.49 12.41 4.07
CA ALA A 71 11.46 13.21 3.39
C ALA A 71 12.00 14.00 2.18
N ALA A 72 13.26 14.44 2.22
CA ALA A 72 13.93 15.15 1.13
C ALA A 72 14.16 14.28 -0.12
N ALA A 73 14.14 12.94 0.01
CA ALA A 73 14.30 12.03 -1.11
C ALA A 73 12.97 11.72 -1.84
N ILE A 74 11.82 12.14 -1.29
CA ILE A 74 10.51 11.87 -1.90
C ILE A 74 10.27 12.71 -3.17
N PRO A 75 10.50 14.04 -3.20
CA PRO A 75 10.24 14.85 -4.39
C PRO A 75 10.98 14.38 -5.65
N PRO A 76 12.23 13.91 -5.60
CA PRO A 76 12.91 13.32 -6.76
C PRO A 76 12.18 12.13 -7.39
N LEU A 77 11.45 11.32 -6.60
CA LEU A 77 10.67 10.17 -7.11
C LEU A 77 9.52 10.60 -8.05
N LEU A 78 9.13 11.87 -8.03
CA LEU A 78 8.14 12.44 -8.95
C LEU A 78 8.74 12.82 -10.33
N ALA A 79 10.06 12.75 -10.51
CA ALA A 79 10.70 13.19 -11.75
C ALA A 79 10.17 12.48 -13.01
N PRO A 80 9.98 11.14 -13.04
CA PRO A 80 9.39 10.46 -14.19
C PRO A 80 7.97 10.96 -14.49
N LEU A 81 7.14 11.16 -13.46
CA LEU A 81 5.77 11.67 -13.60
C LEU A 81 5.75 13.08 -14.22
N LYS A 82 6.65 13.96 -13.77
CA LYS A 82 6.82 15.32 -14.35
C LYS A 82 7.30 15.28 -15.79
N ALA A 83 8.06 14.25 -16.17
CA ALA A 83 8.49 14.02 -17.55
C ALA A 83 7.41 13.38 -18.44
N GLY A 84 6.23 13.07 -17.89
CA GLY A 84 5.10 12.49 -18.63
C GLY A 84 5.04 10.96 -18.61
N HIS A 85 5.89 10.29 -17.83
CA HIS A 85 5.85 8.83 -17.67
C HIS A 85 4.88 8.43 -16.55
N ASP A 86 4.10 7.39 -16.81
CA ASP A 86 3.28 6.75 -15.77
C ASP A 86 4.18 5.98 -14.79
N VAL A 87 3.84 6.00 -13.49
CA VAL A 87 4.60 5.33 -12.43
C VAL A 87 3.67 4.45 -11.60
N GLY A 88 4.10 3.22 -11.31
CA GLY A 88 3.42 2.32 -10.38
C GLY A 88 4.01 2.41 -8.97
N LEU A 89 3.17 2.52 -7.95
CA LEU A 89 3.56 2.39 -6.55
C LEU A 89 3.10 1.01 -6.05
N LEU A 90 4.06 0.17 -5.58
CA LEU A 90 3.80 -1.14 -5.01
C LEU A 90 4.26 -1.20 -3.56
N SER A 91 3.46 -1.85 -2.71
CA SER A 91 3.82 -2.24 -1.35
C SER A 91 4.33 -3.68 -1.28
N GLU A 92 4.71 -4.14 -0.09
CA GLU A 92 5.08 -5.54 0.16
C GLU A 92 3.87 -6.49 0.16
N ALA A 93 2.68 -6.00 0.59
CA ALA A 93 1.43 -6.77 0.61
C ALA A 93 0.21 -5.84 0.60
N GLY A 94 -0.86 -6.21 -0.10
CA GLY A 94 -2.12 -5.48 -0.10
C GLY A 94 -2.08 -4.14 -0.83
N CYS A 95 -2.75 -3.14 -0.28
CA CYS A 95 -2.93 -1.82 -0.89
C CYS A 95 -1.79 -0.88 -0.52
N PRO A 96 -1.05 -0.30 -1.50
CA PRO A 96 -0.02 0.68 -1.22
C PRO A 96 -0.61 1.98 -0.63
N ALA A 97 0.21 2.74 0.08
CA ALA A 97 -0.14 3.96 0.81
C ALA A 97 -1.11 3.74 2.01
N VAL A 98 -1.41 2.48 2.37
CA VAL A 98 -2.21 2.14 3.55
C VAL A 98 -1.32 1.44 4.57
N ALA A 99 -0.97 2.14 5.65
CA ALA A 99 0.00 1.68 6.66
C ALA A 99 1.39 1.37 6.08
N ASP A 100 1.78 2.06 5.02
CA ASP A 100 3.07 1.94 4.37
C ASP A 100 3.65 3.32 3.98
N PRO A 101 4.94 3.43 3.65
CA PRO A 101 5.61 4.70 3.35
C PRO A 101 5.10 5.39 2.08
N GLY A 102 4.38 4.70 1.21
CA GLY A 102 3.85 5.24 -0.05
C GLY A 102 2.91 6.42 0.11
N ALA A 103 2.26 6.58 1.29
CA ALA A 103 1.38 7.71 1.57
C ALA A 103 2.09 9.08 1.39
N ALA A 104 3.38 9.16 1.70
CA ALA A 104 4.15 10.39 1.55
C ALA A 104 4.36 10.76 0.05
N LEU A 105 4.55 9.77 -0.82
CA LEU A 105 4.64 9.97 -2.27
C LEU A 105 3.30 10.43 -2.85
N VAL A 106 2.19 9.82 -2.42
CA VAL A 106 0.83 10.21 -2.82
C VAL A 106 0.56 11.68 -2.44
N MET A 107 0.89 12.06 -1.21
CA MET A 107 0.76 13.43 -0.75
C MET A 107 1.61 14.40 -1.59
N ALA A 108 2.84 14.02 -1.93
CA ALA A 108 3.73 14.82 -2.78
C ALA A 108 3.17 14.95 -4.20
N ALA A 109 2.61 13.88 -4.78
CA ALA A 109 1.96 13.91 -6.09
C ALA A 109 0.77 14.88 -6.12
N HIS A 110 -0.10 14.84 -5.09
CA HIS A 110 -1.22 15.78 -4.97
C HIS A 110 -0.78 17.25 -4.90
N ARG A 111 0.31 17.54 -4.16
CA ARG A 111 0.85 18.93 -4.08
C ARG A 111 1.35 19.46 -5.42
N GLU A 112 1.75 18.56 -6.30
CA GLU A 112 2.24 18.89 -7.65
C GLU A 112 1.15 18.74 -8.73
N ASN A 113 -0.12 18.53 -8.32
CA ASN A 113 -1.26 18.29 -9.21
C ASN A 113 -1.05 17.12 -10.19
N ILE A 114 -0.29 16.10 -9.77
CA ILE A 114 -0.09 14.86 -10.54
C ILE A 114 -1.29 13.94 -10.29
N PRO A 115 -1.91 13.39 -11.34
CA PRO A 115 -3.01 12.44 -11.20
C PRO A 115 -2.60 11.19 -10.39
N VAL A 116 -3.44 10.78 -9.44
CA VAL A 116 -3.26 9.57 -8.64
C VAL A 116 -4.45 8.65 -8.85
N VAL A 117 -4.20 7.41 -9.27
CA VAL A 117 -5.24 6.42 -9.58
C VAL A 117 -5.02 5.17 -8.73
N PRO A 118 -5.84 4.94 -7.69
CA PRO A 118 -5.82 3.68 -6.96
C PRO A 118 -6.44 2.58 -7.80
N LEU A 119 -5.75 1.43 -7.88
CA LEU A 119 -6.26 0.24 -8.55
C LEU A 119 -6.93 -0.70 -7.54
N ILE A 120 -7.86 -1.52 -8.03
CA ILE A 120 -8.62 -2.45 -7.19
C ILE A 120 -7.77 -3.68 -6.85
N GLY A 121 -7.77 -4.06 -5.58
CA GLY A 121 -7.10 -5.27 -5.09
C GLY A 121 -7.39 -5.56 -3.62
N PRO A 122 -6.77 -6.61 -3.04
CA PRO A 122 -7.08 -7.08 -1.71
C PRO A 122 -6.57 -6.13 -0.62
N SER A 123 -7.35 -6.01 0.46
CA SER A 123 -6.98 -5.32 1.70
C SER A 123 -7.22 -6.21 2.90
N SER A 124 -6.19 -6.51 3.69
CA SER A 124 -6.33 -7.31 4.92
C SER A 124 -7.24 -6.64 5.93
N ILE A 125 -7.27 -5.31 5.99
CA ILE A 125 -8.10 -4.51 6.89
C ILE A 125 -9.58 -4.75 6.56
N LEU A 126 -9.96 -4.61 5.29
CA LEU A 126 -11.35 -4.80 4.86
C LEU A 126 -11.77 -6.27 4.93
N LEU A 127 -10.90 -7.22 4.59
CA LEU A 127 -11.19 -8.64 4.70
C LEU A 127 -11.41 -9.06 6.16
N ALA A 128 -10.60 -8.56 7.10
CA ALA A 128 -10.79 -8.79 8.53
C ALA A 128 -12.12 -8.20 9.02
N LEU A 129 -12.45 -6.98 8.63
CA LEU A 129 -13.71 -6.34 8.97
C LEU A 129 -14.92 -7.13 8.42
N MET A 130 -14.87 -7.56 7.17
CA MET A 130 -15.91 -8.39 6.55
C MET A 130 -16.12 -9.72 7.31
N ALA A 131 -15.01 -10.39 7.65
CA ALA A 131 -15.05 -11.69 8.32
C ALA A 131 -15.46 -11.60 9.80
N SER A 132 -15.32 -10.43 10.43
CA SER A 132 -15.58 -10.25 11.86
C SER A 132 -17.07 -10.31 12.25
N GLY A 133 -17.97 -10.02 11.30
CA GLY A 133 -19.39 -9.82 11.59
C GLY A 133 -19.71 -8.55 12.37
N LEU A 134 -18.72 -7.72 12.68
CA LEU A 134 -18.90 -6.42 13.33
C LEU A 134 -19.35 -5.36 12.30
N GLY A 135 -20.07 -4.34 12.79
CA GLY A 135 -20.58 -3.30 11.91
C GLY A 135 -19.47 -2.53 11.20
N GLY A 136 -19.51 -2.48 9.86
CA GLY A 136 -18.54 -1.80 9.02
C GLY A 136 -18.88 -0.34 8.69
N GLN A 137 -20.01 0.21 9.18
CA GLN A 137 -20.40 1.60 8.91
C GLN A 137 -19.59 2.61 9.73
N ARG A 138 -19.13 2.19 10.91
CA ARG A 138 -18.27 3.00 11.78
C ARG A 138 -17.14 2.12 12.26
N PHE A 139 -15.95 2.39 11.76
CA PHE A 139 -14.72 1.71 12.19
C PHE A 139 -13.53 2.67 12.16
N ALA A 140 -12.51 2.35 12.94
CA ALA A 140 -11.25 3.05 12.95
C ALA A 140 -10.10 2.04 12.84
N PHE A 141 -9.14 2.33 11.96
CA PHE A 141 -7.89 1.60 11.85
C PHE A 141 -6.78 2.35 12.58
N HIS A 142 -6.10 1.66 13.50
CA HIS A 142 -5.11 2.25 14.41
C HIS A 142 -3.65 1.91 14.05
N GLY A 143 -3.43 1.19 12.95
CA GLY A 143 -2.09 0.71 12.62
C GLY A 143 -1.61 -0.34 13.62
N TYR A 144 -0.33 -0.25 14.00
CA TYR A 144 0.27 -1.16 14.99
C TYR A 144 0.00 -0.73 16.42
N LEU A 145 -0.21 -1.71 17.31
CA LEU A 145 -0.23 -1.46 18.74
C LEU A 145 1.18 -1.16 19.27
N PRO A 146 1.31 -0.51 20.44
CA PRO A 146 2.60 -0.37 21.11
C PRO A 146 3.30 -1.71 21.30
N ALA A 147 4.61 -1.77 21.01
CA ALA A 147 5.36 -3.01 21.05
C ALA A 147 5.60 -3.52 22.50
N LYS A 148 5.54 -2.62 23.47
CA LYS A 148 5.92 -2.91 24.88
C LYS A 148 4.73 -2.82 25.82
N GLU A 149 4.76 -3.64 26.87
CA GLU A 149 3.94 -3.47 28.06
C GLU A 149 4.56 -2.37 28.98
N PRO A 150 3.74 -1.58 29.71
CA PRO A 150 2.27 -1.70 29.85
C PRO A 150 1.47 -0.92 28.78
N GLU A 151 2.11 -0.18 27.87
CA GLU A 151 1.45 0.71 26.91
C GLU A 151 0.49 -0.07 25.98
N ARG A 152 0.87 -1.29 25.56
CA ARG A 152 0.02 -2.15 24.71
C ARG A 152 -1.30 -2.47 25.41
N SER A 153 -1.25 -2.95 26.64
CA SER A 153 -2.45 -3.27 27.44
C SER A 153 -3.32 -2.03 27.70
N GLN A 154 -2.72 -0.88 27.96
CA GLN A 154 -3.44 0.38 28.16
C GLN A 154 -4.15 0.80 26.86
N THR A 155 -3.47 0.70 25.71
CA THR A 155 -4.03 1.01 24.40
C THR A 155 -5.22 0.11 24.08
N ILE A 156 -5.11 -1.22 24.28
CA ILE A 156 -6.20 -2.17 24.06
C ILE A 156 -7.42 -1.82 24.91
N ARG A 157 -7.23 -1.53 26.21
CA ARG A 157 -8.33 -1.11 27.10
C ARG A 157 -8.98 0.20 26.67
N ALA A 158 -8.18 1.14 26.16
CA ALA A 158 -8.70 2.41 25.63
C ALA A 158 -9.52 2.18 24.36
N LEU A 159 -9.06 1.33 23.45
CA LEU A 159 -9.79 0.95 22.23
C LEU A 159 -11.09 0.22 22.56
N GLU A 160 -11.11 -0.68 23.55
CA GLU A 160 -12.32 -1.34 24.00
C GLU A 160 -13.37 -0.34 24.53
N LYS A 161 -12.95 0.62 25.37
CA LYS A 161 -13.84 1.69 25.85
C LYS A 161 -14.38 2.55 24.70
N THR A 162 -13.54 2.90 23.73
CA THR A 162 -13.94 3.65 22.54
C THR A 162 -14.93 2.87 21.69
N ALA A 163 -14.69 1.58 21.46
CA ALA A 163 -15.60 0.71 20.72
C ALA A 163 -17.00 0.70 21.34
N ARG A 164 -17.08 0.55 22.67
CA ARG A 164 -18.37 0.54 23.39
C ARG A 164 -19.06 1.91 23.38
N ARG A 165 -18.33 3.00 23.63
CA ARG A 165 -18.87 4.36 23.69
C ARG A 165 -19.41 4.82 22.35
N ASP A 166 -18.64 4.59 21.28
CA ASP A 166 -18.88 5.18 19.96
C ASP A 166 -19.61 4.19 19.02
N HIS A 167 -19.86 2.97 19.47
CA HIS A 167 -20.41 1.87 18.66
C HIS A 167 -19.63 1.73 17.33
N ALA A 168 -18.29 1.73 17.42
CA ALA A 168 -17.40 1.70 16.28
C ALA A 168 -16.41 0.55 16.40
N THR A 169 -16.25 -0.22 15.33
CA THR A 169 -15.26 -1.31 15.27
C THR A 169 -13.84 -0.74 15.28
N GLN A 170 -12.98 -1.28 16.14
CA GLN A 170 -11.57 -0.89 16.23
C GLN A 170 -10.72 -1.96 15.57
N LEU A 171 -9.93 -1.56 14.58
CA LEU A 171 -9.03 -2.44 13.82
C LEU A 171 -7.57 -2.05 14.09
N PHE A 172 -6.72 -3.02 14.25
CA PHE A 172 -5.27 -2.85 14.34
C PHE A 172 -4.57 -4.01 13.63
N ILE A 173 -3.30 -3.83 13.30
CA ILE A 173 -2.48 -4.83 12.63
C ILE A 173 -1.30 -5.22 13.52
N GLU A 174 -0.92 -6.48 13.48
CA GLU A 174 0.31 -6.97 14.08
C GLU A 174 1.07 -7.88 13.12
N THR A 175 2.37 -7.95 13.28
CA THR A 175 3.22 -8.90 12.56
C THR A 175 3.53 -10.11 13.44
N PRO A 176 3.81 -11.29 12.85
CA PRO A 176 4.18 -12.49 13.62
C PRO A 176 5.39 -12.31 14.53
N TYR A 177 6.22 -11.29 14.29
CA TYR A 177 7.42 -10.99 15.09
C TYR A 177 7.13 -10.07 16.29
N ARG A 178 5.90 -9.55 16.41
CA ARG A 178 5.49 -8.62 17.45
C ARG A 178 4.39 -9.17 18.35
N SER A 179 3.85 -10.31 18.01
CA SER A 179 2.78 -11.01 18.76
C SER A 179 3.35 -11.98 19.78
#